data_d498c4a39a3c902861a42b7897ac3ffa
#
_entry.id   d498c4a39a3c902861a42b7897ac3ffa
#
_cell.length_a   1.000
_cell.length_b   1.000
_cell.length_c   1.000
_cell.angle_alpha   90.00
_cell.angle_beta   90.00
_cell.angle_gamma   90.00
#
_symmetry.space_group_name_H-M   'P 1'
#
loop_
_entity.id
_entity.type
_entity.pdbx_description
1 polymer ?
#
loop_
_entity_poly.entity_id
_entity_poly.type
_entity_poly.pdbx_seq_one_letter_code
_entity_poly.pdbx_strand_id
1 'polypeptide(L)'
;FVMDKPLRRLGLSGRSFVPMLIGFGCSVPAIMATRTVSSDRDRKMTMMLVPFMSCSAKIPIYSVFVAAFFPGRGAAVMFALYLTGILLGILVACLLKNTAFRGKPVPFVMELPNYRFPSPHSVALLLWEKARDFLERAFSVIFIATVVIWFLESFDLRLNPVSDSTDSLLAGIGQAVAQCPQA
;
A
#
# COMPACT_ATOMS: atom_id res chain seq x y z
N PHE A 1 2.33 -15.37 18.25
CA PHE A 1 2.79 -16.77 18.23
C PHE A 1 2.15 -17.56 17.08
N VAL A 2 0.83 -17.50 16.88
CA VAL A 2 0.12 -18.28 15.85
C VAL A 2 0.57 -17.91 14.44
N MET A 3 0.75 -16.65 14.15
CA MET A 3 1.14 -16.12 12.82
C MET A 3 2.65 -16.17 12.57
N ASP A 4 3.47 -16.45 13.58
CA ASP A 4 4.92 -16.52 13.42
C ASP A 4 5.34 -17.71 12.54
N LYS A 5 4.69 -18.87 12.69
CA LYS A 5 4.98 -20.07 11.89
C LYS A 5 4.80 -19.85 10.38
N PRO A 6 3.64 -19.37 9.88
CA PRO A 6 3.47 -19.16 8.44
C PRO A 6 4.35 -18.02 7.90
N LEU A 7 4.54 -16.93 8.66
CA LEU A 7 5.39 -15.83 8.22
C LEU A 7 6.88 -16.24 8.12
N ARG A 8 7.37 -17.06 9.03
CA ARG A 8 8.73 -17.60 8.94
C ARG A 8 8.95 -18.46 7.70
N ARG A 9 7.94 -19.17 7.23
CA ARG A 9 8.03 -19.88 5.94
C ARG A 9 8.21 -18.92 4.76
N LEU A 10 7.64 -17.73 4.84
CA LEU A 10 7.82 -16.64 3.87
C LEU A 10 9.12 -15.85 4.11
N GLY A 11 9.87 -16.14 5.20
CA GLY A 11 11.10 -15.46 5.54
C GLY A 11 10.91 -14.15 6.30
N LEU A 12 9.74 -13.92 6.85
CA LEU A 12 9.37 -12.75 7.65
C LEU A 12 9.28 -13.08 9.13
N SER A 13 9.54 -12.11 9.99
CA SER A 13 9.30 -12.24 11.43
C SER A 13 7.81 -12.04 11.75
N GLY A 14 7.34 -12.62 12.86
CA GLY A 14 5.95 -12.44 13.32
C GLY A 14 5.53 -10.99 13.56
N ARG A 15 6.48 -10.09 13.79
CA ARG A 15 6.22 -8.64 13.92
C ARG A 15 5.78 -7.98 12.62
N SER A 16 6.14 -8.53 11.46
CA SER A 16 5.70 -8.03 10.16
C SER A 16 4.20 -8.21 9.93
N PHE A 17 3.54 -9.04 10.74
CA PHE A 17 2.10 -9.27 10.65
C PHE A 17 1.28 -8.00 10.87
N VAL A 18 1.64 -7.20 11.88
CA VAL A 18 0.89 -5.98 12.22
C VAL A 18 0.93 -4.94 11.08
N PRO A 19 2.11 -4.57 10.54
CA PRO A 19 2.16 -3.71 9.35
C PRO A 19 1.40 -4.27 8.16
N MET A 20 1.44 -5.57 7.92
CA MET A 20 0.71 -6.19 6.81
C MET A 20 -0.81 -6.11 7.00
N LEU A 21 -1.32 -6.34 8.22
CA LEU A 21 -2.75 -6.14 8.52
C LEU A 21 -3.20 -4.70 8.28
N ILE A 22 -2.42 -3.73 8.75
CA ILE A 22 -2.70 -2.31 8.52
C ILE A 22 -2.70 -2.01 7.00
N GLY A 23 -1.87 -2.71 6.22
CA GLY A 23 -1.78 -2.59 4.76
C GLY A 23 -3.08 -2.87 4.01
N PHE A 24 -3.96 -3.70 4.55
CA PHE A 24 -5.31 -3.91 3.99
C PHE A 24 -6.20 -2.68 4.17
N GLY A 25 -5.97 -1.87 5.18
CA GLY A 25 -6.67 -0.60 5.35
C GLY A 25 -6.05 0.52 4.51
N CYS A 26 -4.77 0.82 4.75
CA CYS A 26 -4.03 1.85 4.05
C CYS A 26 -2.53 1.53 4.04
N SER A 27 -1.89 1.67 2.88
CA SER A 27 -0.45 1.40 2.71
C SER A 27 0.44 2.40 3.44
N VAL A 28 0.03 3.66 3.59
CA VAL A 28 0.85 4.71 4.22
C VAL A 28 1.12 4.42 5.70
N PRO A 29 0.10 4.24 6.57
CA PRO A 29 0.35 3.88 7.96
C PRO A 29 0.98 2.50 8.11
N ALA A 30 0.73 1.57 7.17
CA ALA A 30 1.38 0.27 7.15
C ALA A 30 2.90 0.40 7.00
N ILE A 31 3.37 1.22 6.05
CA ILE A 31 4.79 1.49 5.85
C ILE A 31 5.39 2.19 7.08
N MET A 32 4.67 3.14 7.68
CA MET A 32 5.13 3.78 8.92
C MET A 32 5.24 2.78 10.09
N ALA A 33 4.30 1.84 10.18
CA ALA A 33 4.31 0.79 11.20
C ALA A 33 5.47 -0.21 11.03
N THR A 34 6.07 -0.33 9.84
CA THR A 34 7.26 -1.18 9.65
C THR A 34 8.47 -0.74 10.49
N ARG A 35 8.47 0.49 10.99
CA ARG A 35 9.52 0.97 11.93
C ARG A 35 9.56 0.18 13.24
N THR A 36 8.48 -0.50 13.60
CA THR A 36 8.44 -1.38 14.78
C THR A 36 9.13 -2.72 14.57
N VAL A 37 9.48 -3.05 13.32
CA VAL A 37 10.20 -4.29 12.97
C VAL A 37 11.68 -4.07 13.24
N SER A 38 12.24 -4.87 14.14
CA SER A 38 13.62 -4.73 14.63
C SER A 38 14.69 -5.11 13.60
N SER A 39 14.37 -5.97 12.64
CA SER A 39 15.29 -6.41 11.58
C SER A 39 15.15 -5.52 10.35
N ASP A 40 16.25 -4.87 9.92
CA ASP A 40 16.26 -4.05 8.70
C ASP A 40 15.90 -4.85 7.45
N ARG A 41 16.28 -6.12 7.40
CA ARG A 41 15.92 -7.04 6.34
C ARG A 41 14.41 -7.25 6.28
N ASP A 42 13.81 -7.65 7.40
CA ASP A 42 12.37 -7.93 7.47
C ASP A 42 11.55 -6.66 7.27
N ARG A 43 12.05 -5.52 7.75
CA ARG A 43 11.44 -4.20 7.52
C ARG A 43 11.38 -3.86 6.03
N LYS A 44 12.51 -3.95 5.31
CA LYS A 44 12.56 -3.70 3.87
C LYS A 44 11.67 -4.65 3.09
N MET A 45 11.71 -5.93 3.43
CA MET A 45 10.85 -6.95 2.80
C MET A 45 9.37 -6.66 3.03
N THR A 46 8.98 -6.30 4.26
CA THR A 46 7.59 -5.92 4.59
C THR A 46 7.16 -4.67 3.82
N MET A 47 8.02 -3.64 3.72
CA MET A 47 7.74 -2.43 2.93
C MET A 47 7.48 -2.75 1.45
N MET A 48 8.23 -3.69 0.86
CA MET A 48 8.04 -4.10 -0.53
C MET A 48 6.77 -4.90 -0.74
N LEU A 49 6.28 -5.60 0.27
CA LEU A 49 5.07 -6.42 0.19
C LEU A 49 3.78 -5.64 0.42
N VAL A 50 3.81 -4.55 1.20
CA VAL A 50 2.64 -3.73 1.50
C VAL A 50 1.89 -3.24 0.24
N PRO A 51 2.53 -2.79 -0.86
CA PRO A 51 1.82 -2.35 -2.06
C PRO A 51 1.01 -3.44 -2.77
N PHE A 52 1.34 -4.71 -2.57
CA PHE A 52 0.58 -5.84 -3.13
C PHE A 52 -0.72 -6.12 -2.36
N MET A 53 -0.82 -5.63 -1.12
CA MET A 53 -2.06 -5.70 -0.37
C MET A 53 -3.12 -4.80 -0.99
N SER A 54 -4.31 -5.34 -1.21
CA SER A 54 -5.44 -4.56 -1.73
C SER A 54 -6.02 -3.73 -0.59
N CYS A 55 -5.66 -2.44 -0.55
CA CYS A 55 -6.18 -1.51 0.44
C CYS A 55 -7.58 -0.98 0.06
N SER A 56 -8.28 -0.41 1.03
CA SER A 56 -9.63 0.14 0.83
C SER A 56 -9.71 1.22 -0.25
N ALA A 57 -8.63 1.96 -0.49
CA ALA A 57 -8.57 2.98 -1.55
C ALA A 57 -8.58 2.38 -2.97
N LYS A 58 -8.23 1.11 -3.16
CA LYS A 58 -8.29 0.43 -4.45
C LYS A 58 -9.69 -0.06 -4.80
N ILE A 59 -10.58 -0.24 -3.80
CA ILE A 59 -11.93 -0.77 -4.02
C ILE A 59 -12.76 0.10 -4.96
N PRO A 60 -12.83 1.44 -4.81
CA PRO A 60 -13.55 2.30 -5.74
C PRO A 60 -13.03 2.20 -7.18
N ILE A 61 -11.70 2.12 -7.34
CA ILE A 61 -11.07 1.99 -8.65
C ILE A 61 -11.46 0.66 -9.30
N TYR A 62 -11.41 -0.43 -8.54
CA TYR A 62 -11.83 -1.74 -9.02
C TYR A 62 -13.33 -1.77 -9.36
N SER A 63 -14.17 -1.09 -8.57
CA SER A 63 -15.62 -1.06 -8.82
C SER A 63 -15.98 -0.35 -10.12
N VAL A 64 -15.34 0.78 -10.41
CA VAL A 64 -15.51 1.51 -11.68
C VAL A 64 -15.04 0.66 -12.86
N PHE A 65 -13.86 0.05 -12.75
CA PHE A 65 -13.31 -0.81 -13.79
C PHE A 65 -14.20 -2.02 -14.07
N VAL A 66 -14.65 -2.70 -13.02
CA VAL A 66 -15.51 -3.88 -13.14
C VAL A 66 -16.89 -3.53 -13.69
N ALA A 67 -17.44 -2.39 -13.31
CA ALA A 67 -18.72 -1.90 -13.84
C ALA A 67 -18.64 -1.61 -15.33
N ALA A 68 -17.50 -1.08 -15.80
CA ALA A 68 -17.29 -0.75 -17.21
C ALA A 68 -17.08 -1.98 -18.09
N PHE A 69 -16.32 -2.98 -17.63
CA PHE A 69 -15.90 -4.10 -18.47
C PHE A 69 -16.68 -5.41 -18.24
N PHE A 70 -17.28 -5.59 -17.05
CA PHE A 70 -17.92 -6.84 -16.65
C PHE A 70 -19.33 -6.63 -16.04
N PRO A 71 -20.29 -6.05 -16.77
CA PRO A 71 -21.66 -5.91 -16.29
C PRO A 71 -22.28 -7.30 -16.03
N GLY A 72 -22.67 -7.56 -14.79
CA GLY A 72 -23.32 -8.80 -14.38
C GLY A 72 -22.46 -9.83 -13.63
N ARG A 73 -21.12 -9.72 -13.64
CA ARG A 73 -20.19 -10.59 -12.86
C ARG A 73 -19.25 -9.81 -11.94
N GLY A 74 -19.64 -8.62 -11.55
CA GLY A 74 -18.79 -7.68 -10.82
C GLY A 74 -18.18 -8.24 -9.54
N ALA A 75 -18.98 -8.91 -8.73
CA ALA A 75 -18.53 -9.48 -7.46
C ALA A 75 -17.45 -10.57 -7.64
N ALA A 76 -17.62 -11.45 -8.62
CA ALA A 76 -16.66 -12.52 -8.89
C ALA A 76 -15.33 -11.97 -9.39
N VAL A 77 -15.36 -10.96 -10.26
CA VAL A 77 -14.14 -10.29 -10.78
C VAL A 77 -13.42 -9.53 -9.67
N MET A 78 -14.15 -8.80 -8.83
CA MET A 78 -13.58 -8.13 -7.65
C MET A 78 -12.87 -9.10 -6.73
N PHE A 79 -13.51 -10.22 -6.42
CA PHE A 79 -12.92 -11.27 -5.58
C PHE A 79 -11.67 -11.88 -6.22
N ALA A 80 -11.72 -12.16 -7.53
CA ALA A 80 -10.57 -12.68 -8.28
C ALA A 80 -9.39 -11.69 -8.27
N LEU A 81 -9.63 -10.39 -8.46
CA LEU A 81 -8.59 -9.37 -8.38
C LEU A 81 -7.94 -9.30 -6.98
N TYR A 82 -8.77 -9.43 -5.94
CA TYR A 82 -8.28 -9.44 -4.57
C TYR A 82 -7.39 -10.64 -4.29
N LEU A 83 -7.84 -11.84 -4.68
CA LEU A 83 -7.05 -13.06 -4.55
C LEU A 83 -5.76 -13.00 -5.36
N THR A 84 -5.81 -12.48 -6.59
CA THR A 84 -4.63 -12.33 -7.43
C THR A 84 -3.59 -11.42 -6.77
N GLY A 85 -4.01 -10.33 -6.13
CA GLY A 85 -3.11 -9.45 -5.39
C GLY A 85 -2.41 -10.18 -4.23
N ILE A 86 -3.15 -10.98 -3.47
CA ILE A 86 -2.59 -11.78 -2.37
C ILE A 86 -1.60 -12.83 -2.90
N LEU A 87 -1.98 -13.56 -3.95
CA LEU A 87 -1.12 -14.59 -4.55
C LEU A 87 0.17 -14.00 -5.11
N LEU A 88 0.08 -12.87 -5.81
CA LEU A 88 1.25 -12.13 -6.29
C LEU A 88 2.13 -11.68 -5.13
N GLY A 89 1.55 -11.17 -4.05
CA GLY A 89 2.29 -10.80 -2.84
C GLY A 89 3.07 -11.98 -2.25
N ILE A 90 2.45 -13.15 -2.14
CA ILE A 90 3.10 -14.38 -1.66
C ILE A 90 4.23 -14.81 -2.60
N LEU A 91 3.99 -14.78 -3.91
CA LEU A 91 4.98 -15.15 -4.92
C LEU A 91 6.20 -14.21 -4.86
N VAL A 92 5.97 -12.91 -4.78
CA VAL A 92 7.04 -11.91 -4.62
C VAL A 92 7.79 -12.11 -3.32
N ALA A 93 7.10 -12.42 -2.21
CA ALA A 93 7.75 -12.73 -0.93
C ALA A 93 8.70 -13.93 -1.06
N CYS A 94 8.25 -15.00 -1.72
CA CYS A 94 9.08 -16.19 -1.97
C CYS A 94 10.29 -15.89 -2.86
N LEU A 95 10.10 -15.10 -3.91
CA LEU A 95 11.19 -14.68 -4.80
C LEU A 95 12.22 -13.81 -4.05
N LEU A 96 11.76 -12.80 -3.31
CA LEU A 96 12.63 -11.91 -2.55
C LEU A 96 13.40 -12.63 -1.47
N LYS A 97 12.78 -13.60 -0.79
CA LYS A 97 13.47 -14.46 0.19
C LYS A 97 14.66 -15.18 -0.42
N ASN A 98 14.51 -15.71 -1.64
CA ASN A 98 15.52 -16.54 -2.28
C ASN A 98 16.60 -15.73 -3.01
N THR A 99 16.27 -14.52 -3.46
CA THR A 99 17.17 -13.65 -4.25
C THR A 99 17.87 -12.58 -3.41
N ALA A 100 17.11 -11.55 -3.00
CA ALA A 100 17.67 -10.35 -2.40
C ALA A 100 17.89 -10.46 -0.87
N PHE A 101 17.07 -11.28 -0.19
CA PHE A 101 17.07 -11.36 1.27
C PHE A 101 17.42 -12.78 1.77
N ARG A 102 18.56 -13.31 1.32
CA ARG A 102 19.10 -14.56 1.83
C ARG A 102 19.56 -14.40 3.28
N GLY A 103 19.03 -15.22 4.18
CA GLY A 103 19.41 -15.24 5.59
C GLY A 103 18.29 -15.82 6.46
N LYS A 104 18.65 -16.27 7.66
CA LYS A 104 17.65 -16.72 8.64
C LYS A 104 17.00 -15.52 9.29
N PRO A 105 15.66 -15.50 9.47
CA PRO A 105 15.00 -14.47 10.26
C PRO A 105 15.60 -14.47 11.66
N VAL A 106 15.92 -13.29 12.17
CA VAL A 106 16.49 -13.16 13.51
C VAL A 106 15.47 -13.70 14.51
N PRO A 107 15.85 -14.69 15.35
CA PRO A 107 14.96 -15.19 16.37
C PRO A 107 14.64 -14.04 17.32
N PHE A 108 13.34 -13.84 17.56
CA PHE A 108 12.87 -12.81 18.44
C PHE A 108 13.08 -13.24 19.90
N VAL A 109 14.20 -12.81 20.46
CA VAL A 109 14.43 -12.86 21.92
C VAL A 109 14.16 -11.45 22.44
N MET A 110 13.01 -11.24 23.05
CA MET A 110 12.70 -10.03 23.77
C MET A 110 12.91 -10.31 25.25
N GLU A 111 13.88 -9.66 25.85
CA GLU A 111 13.88 -9.48 27.29
C GLU A 111 12.60 -8.71 27.62
N LEU A 112 11.72 -9.31 28.42
CA LEU A 112 10.47 -8.68 28.83
C LEU A 112 10.83 -7.51 29.76
N PRO A 113 10.68 -6.26 29.32
CA PRO A 113 10.85 -5.14 30.23
C PRO A 113 9.80 -5.22 31.35
N ASN A 114 10.17 -4.76 32.52
CA ASN A 114 9.25 -4.71 33.66
C ASN A 114 7.94 -4.03 33.23
N TYR A 115 6.83 -4.75 33.35
CA TYR A 115 5.51 -4.24 33.01
C TYR A 115 5.16 -3.05 33.87
N ARG A 116 5.07 -1.87 33.29
CA ARG A 116 4.53 -0.66 33.90
C ARG A 116 3.27 -0.25 33.17
N PHE A 117 2.22 0.05 33.89
CA PHE A 117 1.02 0.62 33.29
C PHE A 117 1.39 1.95 32.62
N PRO A 118 1.11 2.11 31.33
CA PRO A 118 1.38 3.38 30.65
C PRO A 118 0.47 4.46 31.23
N SER A 119 1.03 5.64 31.51
CA SER A 119 0.22 6.76 31.95
C SER A 119 -0.70 7.22 30.81
N PRO A 120 -2.00 7.48 31.06
CA PRO A 120 -2.93 7.87 29.98
C PRO A 120 -2.51 9.17 29.29
N HIS A 121 -1.88 10.07 30.02
CA HIS A 121 -1.36 11.32 29.48
C HIS A 121 -0.25 11.07 28.44
N SER A 122 0.74 10.21 28.78
CA SER A 122 1.83 9.89 27.84
C SER A 122 1.35 9.16 26.59
N VAL A 123 0.35 8.29 26.74
CA VAL A 123 -0.27 7.59 25.62
C VAL A 123 -1.01 8.57 24.70
N ALA A 124 -1.81 9.48 25.28
CA ALA A 124 -2.54 10.49 24.51
C ALA A 124 -1.58 11.42 23.74
N LEU A 125 -0.49 11.84 24.37
CA LEU A 125 0.51 12.71 23.75
C LEU A 125 1.23 12.02 22.60
N LEU A 126 1.62 10.76 22.80
CA LEU A 126 2.25 9.94 21.76
C LEU A 126 1.31 9.68 20.57
N LEU A 127 0.04 9.38 20.85
CA LEU A 127 -0.98 9.19 19.83
C LEU A 127 -1.19 10.46 19.01
N TRP A 128 -1.27 11.61 19.69
CA TRP A 128 -1.43 12.92 19.03
C TRP A 128 -0.24 13.24 18.15
N GLU A 129 0.98 13.05 18.64
CA GLU A 129 2.20 13.27 17.86
C GLU A 129 2.22 12.39 16.59
N LYS A 130 1.93 11.10 16.76
CA LYS A 130 1.90 10.17 15.61
C LYS A 130 0.77 10.46 14.62
N ALA A 131 -0.41 10.83 15.13
CA ALA A 131 -1.54 11.23 14.30
C ALA A 131 -1.23 12.51 13.50
N ARG A 132 -0.63 13.50 14.15
CA ARG A 132 -0.21 14.74 13.50
C ARG A 132 0.82 14.50 12.42
N ASP A 133 1.89 13.75 12.71
CA ASP A 133 2.92 13.38 11.73
C ASP A 133 2.33 12.67 10.51
N PHE A 134 1.35 11.79 10.74
CA PHE A 134 0.64 11.10 9.68
C PHE A 134 -0.20 12.05 8.83
N LEU A 135 -0.99 12.91 9.48
CA LEU A 135 -1.85 13.88 8.80
C LEU A 135 -1.04 14.87 7.96
N GLU A 136 0.03 15.43 8.50
CA GLU A 136 0.88 16.38 7.77
C GLU A 136 1.48 15.74 6.51
N ARG A 137 1.99 14.52 6.62
CA ARG A 137 2.57 13.80 5.47
C ARG A 137 1.53 13.37 4.46
N ALA A 138 0.42 12.77 4.91
CA ALA A 138 -0.66 12.32 4.03
C ALA A 138 -1.31 13.50 3.33
N PHE A 139 -1.60 14.59 4.06
CA PHE A 139 -2.19 15.79 3.49
C PHE A 139 -1.30 16.42 2.43
N SER A 140 -0.01 16.61 2.69
CA SER A 140 0.91 17.21 1.72
C SER A 140 0.99 16.40 0.43
N VAL A 141 1.15 15.07 0.52
CA VAL A 141 1.26 14.22 -0.67
C VAL A 141 -0.05 14.17 -1.45
N ILE A 142 -1.18 13.98 -0.75
CA ILE A 142 -2.50 13.91 -1.38
C ILE A 142 -2.85 15.27 -2.01
N PHE A 143 -2.61 16.36 -1.32
CA PHE A 143 -2.90 17.71 -1.81
C PHE A 143 -2.11 18.02 -3.08
N ILE A 144 -0.78 17.78 -3.07
CA ILE A 144 0.06 18.01 -4.25
C ILE A 144 -0.38 17.12 -5.41
N ALA A 145 -0.64 15.83 -5.14
CA ALA A 145 -1.11 14.90 -6.16
C ALA A 145 -2.46 15.34 -6.76
N THR A 146 -3.39 15.77 -5.93
CA THR A 146 -4.71 16.27 -6.39
C THR A 146 -4.57 17.52 -7.23
N VAL A 147 -3.72 18.47 -6.82
CA VAL A 147 -3.46 19.69 -7.58
C VAL A 147 -2.84 19.35 -8.94
N VAL A 148 -1.88 18.44 -8.97
CA VAL A 148 -1.24 17.99 -10.23
C VAL A 148 -2.26 17.30 -11.14
N ILE A 149 -3.09 16.40 -10.62
CA ILE A 149 -4.13 15.73 -11.41
C ILE A 149 -5.13 16.74 -11.92
N TRP A 150 -5.61 17.64 -11.07
CA TRP A 150 -6.53 18.72 -11.47
C TRP A 150 -5.94 19.58 -12.59
N PHE A 151 -4.67 19.94 -12.48
CA PHE A 151 -3.97 20.69 -13.52
C PHE A 151 -3.91 19.90 -14.83
N LEU A 152 -3.60 18.61 -14.79
CA LEU A 152 -3.54 17.73 -15.96
C LEU A 152 -4.91 17.49 -16.60
N GLU A 153 -5.99 17.55 -15.81
CA GLU A 153 -7.37 17.44 -16.31
C GLU A 153 -7.90 18.75 -16.90
N SER A 154 -7.49 19.88 -16.29
CA SER A 154 -8.02 21.20 -16.66
C SER A 154 -7.30 21.88 -17.81
N PHE A 155 -6.09 21.44 -18.14
CA PHE A 155 -5.28 22.08 -19.18
C PHE A 155 -4.92 21.12 -20.29
N ASP A 156 -4.94 21.63 -21.55
CA ASP A 156 -4.43 20.94 -22.73
C ASP A 156 -2.93 21.23 -22.93
N LEU A 157 -2.29 20.50 -23.86
CA LEU A 157 -0.89 20.71 -24.30
C LEU A 157 -0.56 22.18 -24.66
N ARG A 158 -1.59 23.00 -24.93
CA ARG A 158 -1.44 24.43 -25.24
C ARG A 158 -1.79 25.37 -24.07
N LEU A 159 -1.94 24.83 -22.85
CA LEU A 159 -2.31 25.61 -21.65
C LEU A 159 -3.64 26.36 -21.77
N ASN A 160 -4.55 25.88 -22.62
CA ASN A 160 -5.92 26.40 -22.67
C ASN A 160 -6.81 25.62 -21.70
N PRO A 161 -7.70 26.29 -20.95
CA PRO A 161 -8.68 25.63 -20.11
C PRO A 161 -9.67 24.84 -21.00
N VAL A 162 -9.73 23.53 -20.81
CA VAL A 162 -10.58 22.61 -21.57
C VAL A 162 -11.87 22.37 -20.80
N SER A 163 -13.01 22.49 -21.47
CA SER A 163 -14.32 22.20 -20.89
C SER A 163 -14.71 20.73 -20.94
N ASP A 164 -14.05 19.93 -21.81
CA ASP A 164 -14.31 18.52 -21.98
C ASP A 164 -13.10 17.67 -21.60
N SER A 165 -13.31 16.71 -20.71
CA SER A 165 -12.26 15.80 -20.21
C SER A 165 -11.59 14.92 -21.28
N THR A 166 -12.18 14.83 -22.47
CA THR A 166 -11.65 14.06 -23.62
C THR A 166 -10.45 14.72 -24.29
N ASP A 167 -10.32 16.05 -24.19
CA ASP A 167 -9.24 16.85 -24.77
C ASP A 167 -8.16 17.23 -23.74
N SER A 168 -8.27 16.73 -22.53
CA SER A 168 -7.30 16.97 -21.48
C SER A 168 -5.95 16.31 -21.75
N LEU A 169 -4.90 16.85 -21.18
CA LEU A 169 -3.53 16.31 -21.22
C LEU A 169 -3.48 14.85 -20.76
N LEU A 170 -4.33 14.50 -19.79
CA LEU A 170 -4.47 13.15 -19.24
C LEU A 170 -5.06 12.19 -20.29
N ALA A 171 -6.07 12.62 -21.04
CA ALA A 171 -6.67 11.84 -22.14
C ALA A 171 -5.69 11.63 -23.30
N GLY A 172 -4.89 12.64 -23.63
CA GLY A 172 -3.82 12.54 -24.62
C GLY A 172 -2.75 11.51 -24.26
N ILE A 173 -2.32 11.49 -23.01
CA ILE A 173 -1.38 10.46 -22.49
C ILE A 173 -2.03 9.08 -22.54
N GLY A 174 -3.30 8.95 -22.15
CA GLY A 174 -4.04 7.69 -22.19
C GLY A 174 -4.16 7.13 -23.61
N GLN A 175 -4.45 7.97 -24.60
CA GLN A 175 -4.51 7.59 -26.01
C GLN A 175 -3.14 7.17 -26.56
N ALA A 176 -2.08 7.90 -26.22
CA ALA A 176 -0.71 7.55 -26.64
C ALA A 176 -0.28 6.18 -26.09
N VAL A 177 -0.61 5.89 -24.84
CA VAL A 177 -0.34 4.58 -24.21
C VAL A 177 -1.20 3.48 -24.84
N ALA A 178 -2.46 3.74 -25.15
CA ALA A 178 -3.36 2.77 -25.78
C ALA A 178 -2.97 2.44 -27.23
N GLN A 179 -2.32 3.35 -27.94
CA GLN A 179 -1.86 3.14 -29.32
C GLN A 179 -0.51 2.38 -29.40
N CYS A 180 0.27 2.36 -28.32
CA CYS A 180 1.56 1.68 -28.28
C CYS A 180 1.52 0.15 -28.47
N PRO A 181 0.46 -0.62 -28.08
CA PRO A 181 0.42 -2.08 -28.29
C PRO A 181 -0.09 -2.55 -29.66
N GLN A 182 -0.34 -1.65 -30.61
CA GLN A 182 -0.85 -2.03 -31.96
C GLN A 182 0.20 -1.90 -33.08
N ALA A 183 1.48 -1.74 -32.76
CA ALA A 183 2.58 -1.72 -33.74
C ALA A 183 3.34 -3.03 -33.80
#